data_f5a51fd3cf649355ec11401232ec6df9
#
_entry.id   f5a51fd3cf649355ec11401232ec6df9
#
_cell.length_a   1.000
_cell.length_b   1.000
_cell.length_c   1.000
_cell.angle_alpha   90.00
_cell.angle_beta   90.00
_cell.angle_gamma   90.00
#
_symmetry.space_group_name_H-M   'P 1'
#
loop_
_entity.id
_entity.type
_entity.pdbx_description
1 polymer ?
#
loop_
_entity_poly.entity_id
_entity_poly.type
_entity_poly.pdbx_seq_one_letter_code
_entity_poly.pdbx_strand_id
1 'polypeptide(L)' 'MTGLEFRKWRRSQEITQQKIATMVGCNKSTICRWEKNQLMLADSLYTQILKIYTDNSVQM' A
#
# COMPACT_ATOMS: atom_id res chain seq x y z
N MET A 1 -2.02 -9.94 3.37
CA MET A 1 -2.63 -9.02 2.38
C MET A 1 -1.83 -9.04 1.10
N THR A 2 -2.48 -9.18 -0.03
CA THR A 2 -1.81 -9.12 -1.32
C THR A 2 -1.81 -7.69 -1.85
N GLY A 3 -0.95 -7.45 -2.85
CA GLY A 3 -0.93 -6.13 -3.50
C GLY A 3 -2.27 -5.78 -4.14
N LEU A 4 -2.95 -6.79 -4.72
CA LEU A 4 -4.27 -6.56 -5.32
C LEU A 4 -5.31 -6.18 -4.27
N GLU A 5 -5.30 -6.84 -3.12
CA GLU A 5 -6.21 -6.50 -2.03
C GLU A 5 -5.97 -5.08 -1.55
N PHE A 6 -4.71 -4.70 -1.38
CA PHE A 6 -4.35 -3.35 -0.99
C PHE A 6 -4.79 -2.33 -2.04
N ARG A 7 -4.59 -2.64 -3.32
CA ARG A 7 -5.00 -1.75 -4.42
C ARG A 7 -6.49 -1.46 -4.36
N LYS A 8 -7.31 -2.50 -4.17
CA LYS A 8 -8.76 -2.33 -4.08
C LYS A 8 -9.14 -1.46 -2.90
N TRP A 9 -8.55 -1.72 -1.75
CA TRP A 9 -8.81 -0.92 -0.55
C TRP A 9 -8.37 0.53 -0.77
N ARG A 10 -7.15 0.73 -1.30
CA ARG A 10 -6.60 2.05 -1.54
C ARG A 10 -7.52 2.88 -2.44
N ARG A 11 -8.01 2.27 -3.52
CA ARG A 11 -8.89 2.96 -4.45
C ARG A 11 -10.25 3.29 -3.82
N SER A 12 -10.74 2.42 -2.95
CA SER A 12 -11.98 2.69 -2.23
C SER A 12 -11.85 3.88 -1.29
N GLN A 13 -10.63 4.15 -0.81
CA GLN A 13 -10.33 5.30 0.06
C GLN A 13 -9.91 6.54 -0.73
N GLU A 14 -9.85 6.44 -2.05
CA GLU A 14 -9.42 7.50 -2.94
C GLU A 14 -8.01 8.01 -2.63
N ILE A 15 -7.13 7.08 -2.24
CA ILE A 15 -5.72 7.38 -1.95
C ILE A 15 -4.88 7.02 -3.17
N THR A 16 -3.99 7.93 -3.58
CA THR A 16 -3.12 7.66 -4.73
C THR A 16 -1.92 6.78 -4.36
N GLN A 17 -1.34 6.13 -5.36
CA GLN A 17 -0.11 5.36 -5.17
C GLN A 17 1.02 6.28 -4.68
N GLN A 18 1.09 7.49 -5.22
CA GLN A 18 2.11 8.46 -4.81
C GLN A 18 1.97 8.82 -3.33
N LYS A 19 0.75 8.97 -2.86
CA LYS A 19 0.51 9.28 -1.45
C LYS A 19 1.05 8.16 -0.56
N ILE A 20 0.73 6.92 -0.89
CA ILE A 20 1.22 5.77 -0.12
C ILE A 20 2.74 5.72 -0.16
N ALA A 21 3.33 5.87 -1.35
CA ALA A 21 4.79 5.83 -1.50
C ALA A 21 5.47 6.90 -0.63
N THR A 22 4.92 8.09 -0.60
CA THR A 22 5.46 9.18 0.22
C THR A 22 5.35 8.84 1.71
N MET A 23 4.24 8.27 2.14
CA MET A 23 4.01 7.94 3.54
C MET A 23 4.98 6.87 4.05
N VAL A 24 5.34 5.91 3.20
CA VAL A 24 6.23 4.81 3.61
C VAL A 24 7.67 5.01 3.14
N GLY A 25 7.95 6.09 2.43
CA GLY A 25 9.32 6.42 2.03
C GLY A 25 9.88 5.58 0.90
N CYS A 26 9.04 5.21 -0.06
CA CYS A 26 9.49 4.46 -1.24
C CYS A 26 9.04 5.16 -2.52
N ASN A 27 9.39 4.57 -3.67
CA ASN A 27 9.00 5.11 -4.97
C ASN A 27 7.59 4.63 -5.35
N LYS A 28 6.87 5.47 -6.07
CA LYS A 28 5.56 5.13 -6.61
C LYS A 28 5.62 3.84 -7.43
N SER A 29 6.69 3.66 -8.21
CA SER A 29 6.84 2.46 -9.05
C SER A 29 6.88 1.19 -8.21
N THR A 30 7.45 1.23 -7.01
CA THR A 30 7.49 0.10 -6.10
C THR A 30 6.08 -0.32 -5.70
N ILE A 31 5.25 0.64 -5.33
CA ILE A 31 3.86 0.38 -4.97
C ILE A 31 3.09 -0.16 -6.18
N CYS A 32 3.28 0.47 -7.34
CA CYS A 32 2.60 0.07 -8.56
C CYS A 32 2.91 -1.40 -8.94
N ARG A 33 4.17 -1.77 -8.91
CA ARG A 33 4.59 -3.14 -9.26
C ARG A 33 4.09 -4.16 -8.26
N TRP A 34 4.12 -3.82 -6.98
CA TRP A 34 3.61 -4.70 -5.95
C TRP A 34 2.11 -4.95 -6.14
N GLU A 35 1.37 -3.90 -6.43
CA GLU A 35 -0.08 -4.01 -6.64
C GLU A 35 -0.41 -4.85 -7.87
N LYS A 36 0.50 -4.93 -8.83
CA LYS A 36 0.34 -5.76 -10.03
C LYS A 36 0.93 -7.16 -9.86
N ASN A 37 1.38 -7.49 -8.67
CA ASN A 37 2.02 -8.78 -8.38
C ASN A 37 3.31 -8.99 -9.18
N GLN A 38 4.04 -7.91 -9.47
CA GLN A 38 5.31 -7.95 -10.20
C GLN A 38 6.52 -7.81 -9.29
N LEU A 39 6.29 -7.58 -8.01
CA LEU A 39 7.35 -7.30 -7.05
C LEU A 39 6.87 -7.68 -5.65
N MET A 40 7.75 -8.29 -4.87
CA MET A 40 7.47 -8.53 -3.45
C MET A 40 8.09 -7.41 -2.63
N LEU A 41 7.35 -6.92 -1.65
CA LEU A 41 7.85 -5.88 -0.75
C LEU A 41 8.79 -6.47 0.30
N ALA A 42 9.80 -5.68 0.69
CA ALA A 42 10.61 -6.02 1.86
C ALA A 42 9.69 -6.03 3.10
N ASP A 43 10.04 -6.86 4.09
CA ASP A 43 9.21 -7.02 5.29
C ASP A 43 8.94 -5.69 6.00
N SER A 44 9.96 -4.84 6.12
CA SER A 44 9.80 -3.55 6.79
C SER A 44 8.81 -2.64 6.06
N LEU A 45 8.87 -2.64 4.75
CA LEU A 45 7.97 -1.83 3.93
C LEU A 45 6.55 -2.38 3.98
N TYR A 46 6.42 -3.70 3.88
CA TYR A 46 5.12 -4.36 3.99
C TYR A 46 4.45 -4.05 5.34
N THR A 47 5.23 -4.11 6.42
CA THR A 47 4.74 -3.81 7.76
C THR A 47 4.20 -2.38 7.85
N GLN A 48 4.90 -1.42 7.26
CA GLN A 48 4.44 -0.04 7.27
C GLN A 48 3.13 0.12 6.49
N ILE A 49 3.02 -0.54 5.35
CA ILE A 49 1.81 -0.49 4.53
C ILE A 49 0.65 -1.16 5.25
N LEU A 50 0.90 -2.30 5.87
CA LEU A 50 -0.12 -3.02 6.64
C LEU A 50 -0.64 -2.16 7.79
N LYS A 51 0.24 -1.40 8.43
CA LYS A 51 -0.14 -0.50 9.52
C LYS A 51 -1.09 0.59 9.02
N ILE A 52 -0.79 1.17 7.87
CA ILE A 52 -1.67 2.18 7.25
C ILE A 52 -3.05 1.58 6.98
N TYR A 53 -3.08 0.40 6.41
CA TYR A 53 -4.31 -0.31 6.10
C TYR A 53 -5.13 -0.56 7.38
N THR A 54 -4.48 -1.08 8.41
CA THR A 54 -5.13 -1.41 9.67
C THR A 54 -5.65 -0.17 10.38
N ASP A 55 -4.83 0.89 10.46
CA ASP A 55 -5.21 2.13 11.12
C ASP A 55 -6.43 2.77 10.45
N ASN A 56 -6.47 2.77 9.12
CA ASN A 56 -7.60 3.36 8.41
C ASN A 56 -8.84 2.49 8.45
N SER A 57 -8.67 1.18 8.58
CA SER A 57 -9.79 0.25 8.63
C SER A 57 -10.59 0.35 9.94
N VAL A 58 -9.97 0.85 11.01
CA VAL A 58 -10.65 0.98 12.31
C VAL A 58 -11.23 2.36 12.54
N GLN A 59 -11.08 3.26 11.61
CA GLN A 59 -11.66 4.60 11.71
C GLN A 59 -13.09 4.56 11.18
N MET A 60 -13.99 4.39 12.07
CA MET A 60 -15.41 4.28 11.73
C MET A 60 -16.18 5.47 12.25
#